data_4852b1f2aa18345ca6b5d1c1a5412384
#
_entry.id   4852b1f2aa18345ca6b5d1c1a5412384
#
_cell.length_a   1.000
_cell.length_b   1.000
_cell.length_c   1.000
_cell.angle_alpha   90.00
_cell.angle_beta   90.00
_cell.angle_gamma   90.00
#
_symmetry.space_group_name_H-M   'P 1'
#
loop_
_entity.id
_entity.type
_entity.pdbx_description
1 polymer ?
#
loop_
_entity_poly.entity_id
_entity_poly.type
_entity_poly.pdbx_seq_one_letter_code
_entity_poly.pdbx_strand_id
1 'polypeptide(L)'
;VLVAGGGPAGWAVAAACARLGLDTELVDPAPDRPWRATYGAWREELPADADAAVAATGRGEAIGTTRHLLGWEYAVLDNAALRAGLAAAPVRVVKGRVRGARPSSDGVVVDLDGGGRRAAVLLDATGAARSVLGVTARRGVAEQTAVGVLVDTDAARDLVAPGSALFMDWRPHHGETGWPTFLYAVPVTSDRVLLEETSLAHRPGLGLSVLRRRLHARLAYHRIAVPPGEEERVRFPVDRPLPTRRDWYGPVVPFGAASPLVHPATGYSVATALRLAPRVATAVHDALSRGGAAAAATAAWRTVWSPAALAVHTLRRRSLESLLRFPPELVPAFFDVFLALPQRHRWAYLTGREDVQGSAAAMGALFTAAPWWLRGRLVLGALDPRGSPALGDDS
;
A
#
# COMPACT_ATOMS: atom_id res chain seq x y z
N VAL A 1 -18.76 0.27 -17.61
CA VAL A 1 -18.03 -0.09 -16.41
C VAL A 1 -18.38 0.90 -15.30
N LEU A 2 -18.59 0.43 -14.08
CA LEU A 2 -18.76 1.30 -12.91
C LEU A 2 -17.56 1.10 -11.96
N VAL A 3 -16.98 2.19 -11.49
CA VAL A 3 -15.89 2.19 -10.52
C VAL A 3 -16.39 2.83 -9.23
N ALA A 4 -16.31 2.12 -8.12
CA ALA A 4 -16.67 2.63 -6.79
C ALA A 4 -15.43 3.12 -6.04
N GLY A 5 -15.39 4.40 -5.70
CA GLY A 5 -14.30 5.04 -4.95
C GLY A 5 -13.37 5.90 -5.80
N GLY A 6 -13.24 7.18 -5.42
CA GLY A 6 -12.45 8.23 -6.11
C GLY A 6 -11.02 8.41 -5.57
N GLY A 7 -10.43 7.38 -4.95
CA GLY A 7 -9.02 7.38 -4.57
C GLY A 7 -8.09 7.13 -5.78
N PRO A 8 -6.75 7.15 -5.60
CA PRO A 8 -5.79 6.96 -6.68
C PRO A 8 -6.02 5.69 -7.50
N ALA A 9 -6.31 4.56 -6.86
CA ALA A 9 -6.58 3.30 -7.53
C ALA A 9 -7.87 3.35 -8.37
N GLY A 10 -8.95 3.94 -7.83
CA GLY A 10 -10.21 4.07 -8.54
C GLY A 10 -10.10 4.98 -9.76
N TRP A 11 -9.47 6.14 -9.62
CA TRP A 11 -9.20 7.03 -10.74
C TRP A 11 -8.30 6.38 -11.78
N ALA A 12 -7.25 5.65 -11.38
CA ALA A 12 -6.36 4.97 -12.31
C ALA A 12 -7.12 3.96 -13.18
N VAL A 13 -7.95 3.10 -12.59
CA VAL A 13 -8.67 2.08 -13.36
C VAL A 13 -9.85 2.68 -14.15
N ALA A 14 -10.51 3.72 -13.65
CA ALA A 14 -11.55 4.43 -14.37
C ALA A 14 -10.98 5.12 -15.62
N ALA A 15 -9.88 5.87 -15.45
CA ALA A 15 -9.21 6.52 -16.56
C ALA A 15 -8.71 5.51 -17.61
N ALA A 16 -8.15 4.39 -17.19
CA ALA A 16 -7.69 3.34 -18.10
C ALA A 16 -8.85 2.72 -18.90
N CYS A 17 -9.99 2.46 -18.27
CA CYS A 17 -11.20 1.98 -18.96
C CYS A 17 -11.73 3.01 -19.97
N ALA A 18 -11.83 4.27 -19.57
CA ALA A 18 -12.34 5.34 -20.43
C ALA A 18 -11.43 5.60 -21.64
N ARG A 19 -10.11 5.54 -21.46
CA ARG A 19 -9.13 5.67 -22.57
C ARG A 19 -9.26 4.56 -23.63
N LEU A 20 -9.77 3.40 -23.26
CA LEU A 20 -10.10 2.31 -24.20
C LEU A 20 -11.51 2.43 -24.82
N GLY A 21 -12.21 3.53 -24.58
CA GLY A 21 -13.56 3.77 -25.12
C GLY A 21 -14.68 3.06 -24.36
N LEU A 22 -14.41 2.47 -23.19
CA LEU A 22 -15.45 1.91 -22.34
C LEU A 22 -16.26 3.04 -21.70
N ASP A 23 -17.61 2.98 -21.80
CA ASP A 23 -18.48 3.87 -21.02
C ASP A 23 -18.23 3.63 -19.53
N THR A 24 -17.65 4.65 -18.86
CA THR A 24 -17.10 4.51 -17.51
C THR A 24 -17.67 5.56 -16.57
N GLU A 25 -18.32 5.09 -15.51
CA GLU A 25 -18.74 5.91 -14.36
C GLU A 25 -17.83 5.68 -13.16
N LEU A 26 -17.42 6.78 -12.51
CA LEU A 26 -16.74 6.74 -11.21
C LEU A 26 -17.66 7.33 -10.15
N VAL A 27 -18.00 6.53 -9.15
CA VAL A 27 -18.92 6.92 -8.06
C VAL A 27 -18.14 7.12 -6.78
N ASP A 28 -18.24 8.32 -6.19
CA ASP A 28 -17.62 8.64 -4.89
C ASP A 28 -18.52 9.58 -4.08
N PRO A 29 -18.65 9.41 -2.76
CA PRO A 29 -19.48 10.30 -1.92
C PRO A 29 -18.95 11.73 -1.83
N ALA A 30 -17.67 11.94 -2.08
CA ALA A 30 -17.01 13.25 -2.04
C ALA A 30 -15.96 13.35 -3.17
N PRO A 31 -16.41 13.35 -4.47
CA PRO A 31 -15.50 13.23 -5.60
C PRO A 31 -14.50 14.39 -5.70
N ASP A 32 -14.82 15.55 -5.15
CA ASP A 32 -13.95 16.73 -5.19
C ASP A 32 -12.98 16.82 -4.02
N ARG A 33 -13.10 15.92 -3.03
CA ARG A 33 -12.23 15.94 -1.85
C ARG A 33 -10.78 15.64 -2.25
N PRO A 34 -9.81 16.48 -1.86
CA PRO A 34 -8.39 16.22 -2.10
C PRO A 34 -7.94 14.91 -1.45
N TRP A 35 -7.04 14.21 -2.09
CA TRP A 35 -6.30 13.11 -1.45
C TRP A 35 -5.31 13.70 -0.45
N ARG A 36 -5.37 13.25 0.79
CA ARG A 36 -4.58 13.85 1.89
C ARG A 36 -3.30 13.08 2.21
N ALA A 37 -3.29 11.77 1.95
CA ALA A 37 -2.12 10.96 2.24
C ALA A 37 -0.99 11.27 1.26
N THR A 38 0.23 11.29 1.76
CA THR A 38 1.43 11.38 0.93
C THR A 38 1.65 10.02 0.25
N TYR A 39 1.57 10.00 -1.09
CA TYR A 39 1.83 8.80 -1.85
C TYR A 39 3.25 8.82 -2.40
N GLY A 40 4.00 7.77 -2.09
CA GLY A 40 5.33 7.56 -2.61
C GLY A 40 5.50 6.17 -3.20
N ALA A 41 6.48 6.03 -4.08
CA ALA A 41 6.85 4.77 -4.72
C ALA A 41 8.33 4.82 -5.15
N TRP A 42 8.90 3.65 -5.44
CA TRP A 42 10.16 3.62 -6.17
C TRP A 42 9.96 4.21 -7.55
N ARG A 43 10.86 5.11 -7.96
CA ARG A 43 10.73 5.83 -9.23
C ARG A 43 10.58 4.89 -10.42
N GLU A 44 11.32 3.78 -10.39
CA GLU A 44 11.34 2.76 -11.43
C GLU A 44 10.06 1.90 -11.46
N GLU A 45 9.22 1.96 -10.42
CA GLU A 45 7.90 1.31 -10.41
C GLU A 45 6.79 2.17 -11.01
N LEU A 46 7.01 3.46 -11.14
CA LEU A 46 5.99 4.35 -11.70
C LEU A 46 5.89 4.14 -13.22
N PRO A 47 4.67 4.09 -13.76
CA PRO A 47 4.51 4.12 -15.21
C PRO A 47 4.86 5.50 -15.76
N ALA A 48 5.30 5.57 -17.02
CA ALA A 48 5.81 6.80 -17.64
C ALA A 48 4.79 7.96 -17.63
N ASP A 49 3.51 7.66 -17.71
CA ASP A 49 2.42 8.65 -17.66
C ASP A 49 2.21 9.26 -16.25
N ALA A 50 2.82 8.69 -15.22
CA ALA A 50 2.84 9.26 -13.87
C ALA A 50 4.02 10.22 -13.62
N ASP A 51 4.95 10.35 -14.56
CA ASP A 51 6.14 11.19 -14.40
C ASP A 51 5.83 12.66 -14.15
N ALA A 52 4.84 13.19 -14.86
CA ALA A 52 4.37 14.56 -14.68
C ALA A 52 3.76 14.83 -13.29
N ALA A 53 3.45 13.79 -12.55
CA ALA A 53 2.91 13.88 -11.18
C ALA A 53 3.98 13.62 -10.11
N VAL A 54 5.26 13.50 -10.46
CA VAL A 54 6.33 13.38 -9.46
C VAL A 54 6.64 14.77 -8.91
N ALA A 55 6.37 14.98 -7.63
CA ALA A 55 6.65 16.25 -6.94
C ALA A 55 8.11 16.36 -6.48
N ALA A 56 8.67 15.27 -5.99
CA ALA A 56 10.05 15.23 -5.51
C ALA A 56 10.62 13.81 -5.64
N THR A 57 11.94 13.71 -5.75
CA THR A 57 12.67 12.44 -5.71
C THR A 57 13.84 12.54 -4.74
N GLY A 58 14.26 11.38 -4.23
CA GLY A 58 15.47 11.27 -3.42
C GLY A 58 16.08 9.88 -3.52
N ARG A 59 17.41 9.82 -3.42
CA ARG A 59 18.12 8.54 -3.35
C ARG A 59 17.69 7.79 -2.10
N GLY A 60 17.20 6.57 -2.27
CA GLY A 60 16.71 5.77 -1.16
C GLY A 60 17.81 5.34 -0.21
N GLU A 61 17.65 5.67 1.07
CA GLU A 61 18.50 5.26 2.16
C GLU A 61 17.67 4.60 3.27
N ALA A 62 18.29 3.69 4.04
CA ALA A 62 17.66 3.10 5.21
C ALA A 62 18.70 2.87 6.31
N ILE A 63 18.26 2.93 7.57
CA ILE A 63 19.09 2.68 8.74
C ILE A 63 18.38 1.63 9.60
N GLY A 64 18.98 0.46 9.71
CA GLY A 64 18.66 -0.52 10.74
C GLY A 64 19.42 -0.14 12.01
N THR A 65 20.46 -0.88 12.33
CA THR A 65 21.53 -0.47 13.24
C THR A 65 22.67 0.22 12.47
N THR A 66 22.80 -0.07 11.17
CA THR A 66 23.76 0.54 10.24
C THR A 66 23.04 1.20 9.06
N ARG A 67 23.74 2.09 8.33
CA ARG A 67 23.20 2.79 7.16
C ARG A 67 23.38 1.95 5.90
N HIS A 68 22.32 1.89 5.07
CA HIS A 68 22.28 1.19 3.79
C HIS A 68 21.82 2.13 2.67
N LEU A 69 22.57 2.14 1.56
CA LEU A 69 22.11 2.75 0.31
C LEU A 69 21.27 1.73 -0.44
N LEU A 70 20.07 2.13 -0.84
CA LEU A 70 19.12 1.20 -1.46
C LEU A 70 19.39 0.97 -2.94
N GLY A 71 20.00 1.95 -3.62
CA GLY A 71 20.37 1.87 -5.04
C GLY A 71 19.24 2.24 -5.99
N TRP A 72 18.14 2.80 -5.48
CA TRP A 72 16.97 3.29 -6.26
C TRP A 72 16.59 4.67 -5.80
N GLU A 73 15.85 5.37 -6.66
CA GLU A 73 15.21 6.63 -6.30
C GLU A 73 13.82 6.40 -5.73
N TYR A 74 13.50 7.16 -4.68
CA TYR A 74 12.16 7.21 -4.13
C TYR A 74 11.48 8.49 -4.61
N ALA A 75 10.29 8.34 -5.20
CA ALA A 75 9.49 9.44 -5.71
C ALA A 75 8.28 9.67 -4.82
N VAL A 76 7.99 10.93 -4.52
CA VAL A 76 6.75 11.37 -3.89
C VAL A 76 5.88 12.02 -4.96
N LEU A 77 4.59 11.68 -4.96
CA LEU A 77 3.64 12.14 -5.96
C LEU A 77 2.92 13.42 -5.51
N ASP A 78 2.76 14.35 -6.44
CA ASP A 78 1.77 15.42 -6.34
C ASP A 78 0.38 14.83 -6.60
N ASN A 79 -0.41 14.77 -5.55
CA ASN A 79 -1.76 14.21 -5.59
C ASN A 79 -2.70 14.98 -6.54
N ALA A 80 -2.54 16.29 -6.62
CA ALA A 80 -3.36 17.13 -7.50
C ALA A 80 -2.98 16.92 -8.97
N ALA A 81 -1.69 16.90 -9.29
CA ALA A 81 -1.19 16.64 -10.63
C ALA A 81 -1.55 15.22 -11.10
N LEU A 82 -1.35 14.19 -10.24
CA LEU A 82 -1.75 12.83 -10.57
C LEU A 82 -3.24 12.73 -10.86
N ARG A 83 -4.07 13.32 -10.00
CA ARG A 83 -5.51 13.32 -10.20
C ARG A 83 -5.92 14.05 -11.46
N ALA A 84 -5.34 15.21 -11.75
CA ALA A 84 -5.61 15.97 -12.97
C ALA A 84 -5.26 15.18 -14.23
N GLY A 85 -4.09 14.50 -14.26
CA GLY A 85 -3.68 13.65 -15.38
C GLY A 85 -4.62 12.45 -15.60
N LEU A 86 -5.14 11.85 -14.52
CA LEU A 86 -6.12 10.77 -14.62
C LEU A 86 -7.50 11.30 -15.04
N ALA A 87 -7.92 12.44 -14.51
CA ALA A 87 -9.22 13.08 -14.83
C ALA A 87 -9.29 13.67 -16.25
N ALA A 88 -8.19 13.75 -16.97
CA ALA A 88 -8.19 14.10 -18.40
C ALA A 88 -8.87 13.02 -19.28
N ALA A 89 -9.04 11.79 -18.77
CA ALA A 89 -9.82 10.77 -19.46
C ALA A 89 -11.33 11.06 -19.37
N PRO A 90 -12.16 10.65 -20.38
CA PRO A 90 -13.59 10.92 -20.40
C PRO A 90 -14.38 10.04 -19.43
N VAL A 91 -14.11 10.18 -18.13
CA VAL A 91 -14.79 9.48 -17.04
C VAL A 91 -15.99 10.31 -16.58
N ARG A 92 -17.18 9.71 -16.51
CA ARG A 92 -18.35 10.35 -15.92
C ARG A 92 -18.30 10.21 -14.40
N VAL A 93 -18.12 11.31 -13.69
CA VAL A 93 -18.05 11.33 -12.22
C VAL A 93 -19.45 11.54 -11.63
N VAL A 94 -19.82 10.66 -10.72
CA VAL A 94 -21.11 10.68 -10.03
C VAL A 94 -20.89 10.81 -8.54
N LYS A 95 -21.45 11.85 -7.94
CA LYS A 95 -21.48 12.01 -6.48
C LYS A 95 -22.52 11.05 -5.89
N GLY A 96 -22.08 10.11 -5.08
CA GLY A 96 -22.94 9.12 -4.44
C GLY A 96 -22.16 8.08 -3.69
N ARG A 97 -22.85 7.30 -2.88
CA ARG A 97 -22.27 6.18 -2.14
C ARG A 97 -22.84 4.87 -2.66
N VAL A 98 -21.96 3.94 -2.99
CA VAL A 98 -22.35 2.56 -3.26
C VAL A 98 -22.74 1.89 -1.93
N ARG A 99 -23.95 1.36 -1.85
CA ARG A 99 -24.50 0.69 -0.67
C ARG A 99 -24.45 -0.82 -0.80
N GLY A 100 -24.50 -1.33 -2.01
CA GLY A 100 -24.46 -2.75 -2.30
C GLY A 100 -24.40 -3.01 -3.78
N ALA A 101 -24.25 -4.27 -4.14
CA ALA A 101 -24.29 -4.72 -5.51
C ALA A 101 -24.85 -6.14 -5.57
N ARG A 102 -25.64 -6.44 -6.61
CA ARG A 102 -26.20 -7.77 -6.84
C ARG A 102 -26.03 -8.18 -8.30
N PRO A 103 -25.77 -9.46 -8.59
CA PRO A 103 -25.68 -9.96 -9.95
C PRO A 103 -26.99 -9.70 -10.73
N SER A 104 -26.86 -9.48 -12.04
CA SER A 104 -27.96 -9.48 -12.99
C SER A 104 -27.60 -10.34 -14.20
N SER A 105 -28.57 -10.60 -15.10
CA SER A 105 -28.36 -11.39 -16.31
C SER A 105 -27.23 -10.87 -17.21
N ASP A 106 -27.03 -9.57 -17.23
CA ASP A 106 -26.12 -8.82 -18.09
C ASP A 106 -25.04 -8.03 -17.35
N GLY A 107 -24.77 -8.42 -16.08
CA GLY A 107 -23.71 -7.82 -15.26
C GLY A 107 -24.09 -7.63 -13.81
N VAL A 108 -24.18 -6.39 -13.36
CA VAL A 108 -24.42 -6.02 -11.96
C VAL A 108 -25.39 -4.86 -11.84
N VAL A 109 -26.28 -4.95 -10.89
CA VAL A 109 -27.08 -3.82 -10.39
C VAL A 109 -26.40 -3.31 -9.14
N VAL A 110 -25.99 -2.06 -9.16
CA VAL A 110 -25.30 -1.36 -8.07
C VAL A 110 -26.30 -0.42 -7.39
N ASP A 111 -26.47 -0.61 -6.09
CA ASP A 111 -27.36 0.22 -5.29
C ASP A 111 -26.61 1.47 -4.80
N LEU A 112 -27.11 2.65 -5.18
CA LEU A 112 -26.57 3.94 -4.78
C LEU A 112 -27.56 4.71 -3.89
N ASP A 113 -27.06 5.71 -3.16
CA ASP A 113 -27.91 6.74 -2.57
C ASP A 113 -28.68 7.45 -3.67
N GLY A 114 -29.94 7.19 -3.87
CA GLY A 114 -30.76 7.83 -4.91
C GLY A 114 -31.08 6.93 -6.13
N GLY A 115 -30.86 5.65 -6.05
CA GLY A 115 -31.34 4.69 -7.06
C GLY A 115 -30.29 3.70 -7.54
N GLY A 116 -30.75 2.69 -8.27
CA GLY A 116 -29.89 1.64 -8.82
C GLY A 116 -29.21 2.06 -10.12
N ARG A 117 -28.03 1.54 -10.37
CA ARG A 117 -27.29 1.63 -11.63
C ARG A 117 -27.00 0.24 -12.18
N ARG A 118 -27.05 0.10 -13.51
CA ARG A 118 -26.62 -1.14 -14.18
C ARG A 118 -25.25 -0.95 -14.78
N ALA A 119 -24.39 -1.94 -14.63
CA ALA A 119 -23.08 -1.98 -15.26
C ALA A 119 -22.71 -3.41 -15.65
N ALA A 120 -21.92 -3.57 -16.69
CA ALA A 120 -21.39 -4.88 -17.05
C ALA A 120 -20.44 -5.41 -15.96
N VAL A 121 -19.57 -4.54 -15.41
CA VAL A 121 -18.61 -4.88 -14.35
C VAL A 121 -18.58 -3.73 -13.34
N LEU A 122 -18.53 -4.08 -12.05
CA LEU A 122 -18.22 -3.15 -10.96
C LEU A 122 -16.80 -3.37 -10.47
N LEU A 123 -15.96 -2.34 -10.57
CA LEU A 123 -14.63 -2.30 -9.99
C LEU A 123 -14.71 -1.61 -8.61
N ASP A 124 -14.55 -2.39 -7.54
CA ASP A 124 -14.60 -1.88 -6.16
C ASP A 124 -13.24 -1.34 -5.74
N ALA A 125 -13.05 -0.03 -5.83
CA ALA A 125 -11.87 0.70 -5.38
C ALA A 125 -12.13 1.55 -4.11
N THR A 126 -13.10 1.15 -3.28
CA THR A 126 -13.52 1.87 -2.06
C THR A 126 -12.47 1.84 -0.93
N GLY A 127 -11.33 1.22 -1.19
CA GLY A 127 -10.23 1.15 -0.25
C GLY A 127 -10.45 0.11 0.85
N ALA A 128 -9.83 0.35 1.99
CA ALA A 128 -9.86 -0.62 3.08
C ALA A 128 -11.25 -0.84 3.68
N ALA A 129 -12.17 0.06 3.49
CA ALA A 129 -13.55 -0.06 4.02
C ALA A 129 -14.35 -1.19 3.36
N ARG A 130 -14.01 -1.58 2.11
CA ARG A 130 -14.71 -2.63 1.32
C ARG A 130 -16.23 -2.52 1.39
N SER A 131 -16.77 -1.33 1.15
CA SER A 131 -18.17 -1.02 1.34
C SER A 131 -19.11 -1.88 0.48
N VAL A 132 -18.63 -2.35 -0.68
CA VAL A 132 -19.46 -3.12 -1.64
C VAL A 132 -19.56 -4.59 -1.29
N LEU A 133 -18.45 -5.22 -0.88
CA LEU A 133 -18.42 -6.66 -0.58
C LEU A 133 -18.88 -6.99 0.85
N GLY A 134 -19.19 -5.99 1.68
CA GLY A 134 -19.68 -6.22 3.05
C GLY A 134 -18.71 -6.97 3.98
N VAL A 135 -17.45 -7.10 3.59
CA VAL A 135 -16.45 -7.78 4.41
C VAL A 135 -16.14 -6.93 5.63
N THR A 136 -16.74 -7.28 6.75
CA THR A 136 -16.46 -6.65 8.04
C THR A 136 -14.99 -6.80 8.41
N ALA A 137 -14.39 -5.72 8.91
CA ALA A 137 -13.04 -5.78 9.45
C ALA A 137 -12.98 -6.86 10.54
N ARG A 138 -12.12 -7.85 10.36
CA ARG A 138 -11.85 -8.84 11.43
C ARG A 138 -11.25 -8.11 12.62
N ARG A 139 -11.65 -8.44 13.84
CA ARG A 139 -10.94 -7.99 15.03
C ARG A 139 -9.50 -8.54 14.97
N GLY A 140 -8.53 -7.70 15.34
CA GLY A 140 -7.13 -8.12 15.41
C GLY A 140 -6.41 -8.25 14.06
N VAL A 141 -6.73 -7.40 13.08
CA VAL A 141 -5.92 -7.28 11.85
C VAL A 141 -4.57 -6.59 12.16
N ALA A 142 -3.53 -6.99 11.45
CA ALA A 142 -2.28 -6.25 11.47
C ALA A 142 -2.43 -4.97 10.66
N GLU A 143 -2.02 -3.85 11.23
CA GLU A 143 -2.12 -2.53 10.60
C GLU A 143 -0.75 -1.86 10.56
N GLN A 144 -0.50 -1.14 9.49
CA GLN A 144 0.50 -0.07 9.47
C GLN A 144 -0.16 1.19 9.98
N THR A 145 0.54 1.89 10.86
CA THR A 145 0.07 3.16 11.44
C THR A 145 1.22 4.16 11.46
N ALA A 146 0.91 5.44 11.18
CA ALA A 146 1.93 6.48 11.19
C ALA A 146 1.33 7.84 11.57
N VAL A 147 2.20 8.73 12.07
CA VAL A 147 1.92 10.14 12.29
C VAL A 147 3.09 10.94 11.73
N GLY A 148 2.79 11.91 10.87
CA GLY A 148 3.79 12.74 10.19
C GLY A 148 3.51 14.23 10.29
N VAL A 149 4.56 15.02 10.12
CA VAL A 149 4.52 16.48 10.03
C VAL A 149 5.40 16.95 8.87
N LEU A 150 5.01 18.03 8.22
CA LEU A 150 5.81 18.68 7.20
C LEU A 150 6.71 19.73 7.83
N VAL A 151 8.01 19.63 7.61
CA VAL A 151 9.01 20.60 8.05
C VAL A 151 9.73 21.22 6.88
N ASP A 152 10.39 22.35 7.09
CA ASP A 152 11.25 22.96 6.08
C ASP A 152 12.49 22.07 5.84
N THR A 153 12.94 21.97 4.59
CA THR A 153 14.10 21.15 4.21
C THR A 153 15.34 21.51 5.02
N ASP A 154 15.54 22.81 5.29
CA ASP A 154 16.66 23.29 6.10
C ASP A 154 16.63 22.78 7.54
N ALA A 155 15.46 22.69 8.14
CA ALA A 155 15.30 22.15 9.48
C ALA A 155 15.59 20.63 9.56
N ALA A 156 15.38 19.90 8.48
CA ALA A 156 15.59 18.46 8.40
C ALA A 156 16.96 18.04 7.85
N ARG A 157 17.86 19.00 7.49
CA ARG A 157 19.11 18.73 6.76
C ARG A 157 20.05 17.73 7.45
N ASP A 158 20.05 17.70 8.77
CA ASP A 158 20.90 16.79 9.57
C ASP A 158 20.31 15.38 9.62
N LEU A 159 19.05 15.22 9.31
CA LEU A 159 18.35 13.94 9.21
C LEU A 159 18.36 13.38 7.78
N VAL A 160 18.05 14.22 6.82
CA VAL A 160 17.90 13.85 5.42
C VAL A 160 18.81 14.73 4.59
N ALA A 161 19.88 14.15 4.04
CA ALA A 161 20.77 14.87 3.15
C ALA A 161 20.03 15.37 1.90
N PRO A 162 20.40 16.52 1.33
CA PRO A 162 19.82 16.99 0.08
C PRO A 162 19.88 15.92 -1.02
N GLY A 163 18.75 15.69 -1.70
CA GLY A 163 18.64 14.67 -2.74
C GLY A 163 18.57 13.23 -2.22
N SER A 164 18.38 13.03 -0.91
CA SER A 164 18.13 11.71 -0.29
C SER A 164 16.68 11.58 0.19
N ALA A 165 16.22 10.33 0.30
CA ALA A 165 14.98 9.93 0.94
C ALA A 165 15.30 8.84 1.97
N LEU A 166 15.06 9.13 3.23
CA LEU A 166 15.29 8.18 4.33
C LEU A 166 14.05 7.31 4.49
N PHE A 167 14.11 6.12 3.91
CA PHE A 167 13.01 5.19 3.83
C PHE A 167 12.65 4.57 5.19
N MET A 168 13.66 4.29 6.03
CA MET A 168 13.51 3.78 7.39
C MET A 168 14.70 4.22 8.23
N ASP A 169 14.44 4.76 9.41
CA ASP A 169 15.46 4.91 10.46
C ASP A 169 14.95 4.28 11.76
N TRP A 170 15.43 3.08 12.04
CA TRP A 170 15.03 2.30 13.20
C TRP A 170 15.73 2.70 14.50
N ARG A 171 16.64 3.66 14.49
CA ARG A 171 17.31 4.13 15.70
C ARG A 171 16.28 4.70 16.68
N PRO A 172 16.29 4.28 17.95
CA PRO A 172 15.23 4.63 18.92
C PRO A 172 15.44 6.02 19.54
N HIS A 173 15.63 7.06 18.72
CA HIS A 173 15.86 8.43 19.17
C HIS A 173 14.69 9.03 19.96
N HIS A 174 13.52 8.38 19.95
CA HIS A 174 12.38 8.75 20.80
C HIS A 174 12.51 8.31 22.26
N GLY A 175 13.49 7.42 22.59
CA GLY A 175 13.79 7.01 23.97
C GLY A 175 12.77 6.07 24.63
N GLU A 176 11.72 5.63 23.93
CA GLU A 176 10.69 4.74 24.47
C GLU A 176 10.98 3.27 24.13
N THR A 177 10.56 2.38 25.01
CA THR A 177 10.59 0.91 24.84
C THR A 177 9.31 0.40 24.16
N GLY A 178 9.24 -0.92 23.92
CA GLY A 178 8.09 -1.61 23.33
C GLY A 178 8.25 -1.87 21.84
N TRP A 179 7.13 -2.04 21.13
CA TRP A 179 7.16 -2.34 19.70
C TRP A 179 7.92 -1.27 18.93
N PRO A 180 8.90 -1.63 18.08
CA PRO A 180 9.76 -0.66 17.43
C PRO A 180 9.00 0.12 16.35
N THR A 181 9.40 1.38 16.19
CA THR A 181 8.95 2.29 15.17
C THR A 181 10.17 2.90 14.47
N PHE A 182 9.98 3.40 13.27
CA PHE A 182 11.04 4.04 12.50
C PHE A 182 10.61 5.41 12.02
N LEU A 183 11.58 6.27 11.80
CA LEU A 183 11.36 7.51 11.08
C LEU A 183 11.38 7.23 9.58
N TYR A 184 10.34 7.64 8.89
CA TYR A 184 10.29 7.82 7.45
C TYR A 184 10.41 9.31 7.16
N ALA A 185 11.38 9.70 6.31
CA ALA A 185 11.66 11.09 6.03
C ALA A 185 11.95 11.30 4.54
N VAL A 186 11.03 11.97 3.85
CA VAL A 186 11.07 12.10 2.39
C VAL A 186 10.78 13.53 1.94
N PRO A 187 11.47 14.02 0.89
CA PRO A 187 11.14 15.28 0.29
C PRO A 187 9.74 15.22 -0.34
N VAL A 188 8.91 16.21 -0.07
CA VAL A 188 7.56 16.34 -0.67
C VAL A 188 7.55 17.45 -1.73
N THR A 189 8.33 18.52 -1.48
CA THR A 189 8.61 19.59 -2.44
C THR A 189 10.08 19.95 -2.34
N SER A 190 10.54 20.92 -3.11
CA SER A 190 11.91 21.42 -3.04
C SER A 190 12.31 22.00 -1.68
N ASP A 191 11.33 22.50 -0.92
CA ASP A 191 11.49 23.20 0.36
C ASP A 191 10.86 22.50 1.56
N ARG A 192 10.13 21.38 1.36
CA ARG A 192 9.44 20.66 2.43
C ARG A 192 9.78 19.18 2.46
N VAL A 193 9.95 18.68 3.68
CA VAL A 193 10.19 17.26 3.98
C VAL A 193 9.09 16.76 4.91
N LEU A 194 8.52 15.60 4.60
CA LEU A 194 7.67 14.85 5.52
C LEU A 194 8.56 14.07 6.49
N LEU A 195 8.36 14.27 7.78
CA LEU A 195 8.93 13.46 8.85
C LEU A 195 7.81 12.68 9.52
N GLU A 196 7.85 11.35 9.42
CA GLU A 196 6.77 10.46 9.86
C GLU A 196 7.30 9.35 10.75
N GLU A 197 6.77 9.23 11.96
CA GLU A 197 7.02 8.10 12.85
C GLU A 197 6.05 6.97 12.51
N THR A 198 6.58 5.83 12.08
CA THR A 198 5.83 4.73 11.51
C THR A 198 6.01 3.43 12.28
N SER A 199 4.89 2.76 12.59
CA SER A 199 4.85 1.34 12.94
C SER A 199 4.59 0.55 11.68
N LEU A 200 5.57 -0.23 11.20
CA LEU A 200 5.47 -0.99 9.95
C LEU A 200 4.28 -1.94 9.95
N ALA A 201 4.12 -2.70 11.01
CA ALA A 201 3.00 -3.58 11.24
C ALA A 201 2.93 -3.96 12.73
N HIS A 202 1.74 -3.95 13.28
CA HIS A 202 1.45 -4.42 14.65
C HIS A 202 0.01 -4.93 14.72
N ARG A 203 -0.28 -5.87 15.60
CA ARG A 203 -1.61 -6.50 15.74
C ARG A 203 -2.11 -6.42 17.18
N PRO A 204 -3.13 -5.60 17.50
CA PRO A 204 -3.72 -4.56 16.66
C PRO A 204 -2.75 -3.41 16.36
N GLY A 205 -3.07 -2.57 15.36
CA GLY A 205 -2.20 -1.45 14.97
C GLY A 205 -1.83 -0.54 16.13
N LEU A 206 -0.55 -0.11 16.17
CA LEU A 206 -0.05 0.76 17.23
C LEU A 206 -0.85 2.09 17.28
N GLY A 207 -1.15 2.56 18.48
CA GLY A 207 -1.97 3.75 18.68
C GLY A 207 -1.33 5.03 18.12
N LEU A 208 -2.09 5.86 17.41
CA LEU A 208 -1.58 7.12 16.83
C LEU A 208 -1.06 8.09 17.90
N SER A 209 -1.59 8.05 19.11
CA SER A 209 -1.09 8.86 20.24
C SER A 209 0.34 8.46 20.65
N VAL A 210 0.67 7.16 20.58
CA VAL A 210 2.02 6.66 20.85
C VAL A 210 2.97 7.18 19.76
N LEU A 211 2.58 7.06 18.49
CA LEU A 211 3.40 7.52 17.36
C LEU A 211 3.64 9.02 17.40
N ARG A 212 2.60 9.81 17.71
CA ARG A 212 2.74 11.26 17.88
C ARG A 212 3.76 11.61 18.97
N ARG A 213 3.65 10.99 20.13
CA ARG A 213 4.58 11.24 21.24
C ARG A 213 6.00 10.88 20.85
N ARG A 214 6.20 9.74 20.18
CA ARG A 214 7.52 9.30 19.69
C ARG A 214 8.06 10.24 18.60
N LEU A 215 7.22 10.68 17.68
CA LEU A 215 7.61 11.68 16.68
C LEU A 215 8.12 12.95 17.35
N HIS A 216 7.35 13.51 18.28
CA HIS A 216 7.75 14.73 18.98
C HIS A 216 9.07 14.55 19.76
N ALA A 217 9.26 13.41 20.43
CA ALA A 217 10.49 13.11 21.13
C ALA A 217 11.69 12.99 20.16
N ARG A 218 11.49 12.36 19.00
CA ARG A 218 12.52 12.26 17.95
C ARG A 218 12.86 13.63 17.37
N LEU A 219 11.86 14.46 17.08
CA LEU A 219 12.07 15.84 16.60
C LEU A 219 12.85 16.66 17.63
N ALA A 220 12.49 16.57 18.91
CA ALA A 220 13.22 17.23 19.99
C ALA A 220 14.69 16.77 20.10
N TYR A 221 14.94 15.45 19.95
CA TYR A 221 16.30 14.91 19.93
C TYR A 221 17.14 15.52 18.81
N HIS A 222 16.53 15.74 17.63
CA HIS A 222 17.18 16.37 16.48
C HIS A 222 17.08 17.90 16.47
N ARG A 223 16.55 18.52 17.53
CA ARG A 223 16.37 19.97 17.66
C ARG A 223 15.49 20.59 16.57
N ILE A 224 14.54 19.81 16.06
CA ILE A 224 13.54 20.24 15.08
C ILE A 224 12.30 20.68 15.84
N ALA A 225 11.86 21.91 15.61
CA ALA A 225 10.61 22.41 16.20
C ALA A 225 9.40 21.69 15.56
N VAL A 226 8.43 21.31 16.38
CA VAL A 226 7.15 20.78 15.86
C VAL A 226 6.42 21.92 15.17
N PRO A 227 6.16 21.85 13.85
CA PRO A 227 5.47 22.92 13.14
C PRO A 227 4.00 22.98 13.59
N PRO A 228 3.40 24.18 13.64
CA PRO A 228 1.95 24.30 13.76
C PRO A 228 1.28 23.78 12.49
N GLY A 229 0.14 23.10 12.62
CA GLY A 229 -0.63 22.65 11.45
C GLY A 229 -1.22 21.26 11.60
N GLU A 230 -1.76 20.76 10.49
CA GLU A 230 -2.33 19.41 10.44
C GLU A 230 -1.24 18.35 10.39
N GLU A 231 -1.38 17.32 11.21
CA GLU A 231 -0.57 16.10 11.14
C GLU A 231 -1.13 15.17 10.07
N GLU A 232 -0.27 14.56 9.28
CA GLU A 232 -0.65 13.39 8.50
C GLU A 232 -0.87 12.20 9.44
N ARG A 233 -1.98 11.50 9.25
CA ARG A 233 -2.34 10.31 10.05
C ARG A 233 -2.63 9.17 9.12
N VAL A 234 -1.87 8.11 9.26
CA VAL A 234 -1.96 6.92 8.42
C VAL A 234 -2.41 5.74 9.27
N ARG A 235 -3.40 5.00 8.77
CA ARG A 235 -3.83 3.74 9.35
C ARG A 235 -4.49 2.88 8.27
N PHE A 236 -3.92 1.72 7.99
CA PHE A 236 -4.51 0.75 7.07
C PHE A 236 -4.08 -0.68 7.39
N PRO A 237 -4.92 -1.68 7.10
CA PRO A 237 -4.58 -3.08 7.30
C PRO A 237 -3.58 -3.57 6.24
N VAL A 238 -2.60 -4.36 6.68
CA VAL A 238 -1.59 -4.99 5.82
C VAL A 238 -1.81 -6.50 5.67
N ASP A 239 -2.72 -7.08 6.46
CA ASP A 239 -2.96 -8.52 6.51
C ASP A 239 -4.39 -8.94 6.12
N ARG A 240 -5.07 -8.15 5.33
CA ARG A 240 -6.41 -8.52 4.86
C ARG A 240 -6.39 -9.86 4.12
N PRO A 241 -7.40 -10.71 4.35
CA PRO A 241 -7.51 -11.95 3.61
C PRO A 241 -7.73 -11.68 2.13
N LEU A 242 -7.16 -12.54 1.29
CA LEU A 242 -7.50 -12.58 -0.13
C LEU A 242 -8.99 -12.87 -0.30
N PRO A 243 -9.59 -12.39 -1.39
CA PRO A 243 -10.94 -12.79 -1.77
C PRO A 243 -11.04 -14.31 -1.91
N THR A 244 -12.18 -14.87 -1.53
CA THR A 244 -12.41 -16.31 -1.66
C THR A 244 -12.77 -16.68 -3.11
N ARG A 245 -12.69 -17.98 -3.45
CA ARG A 245 -13.13 -18.46 -4.77
C ARG A 245 -14.59 -18.09 -5.09
N ARG A 246 -15.44 -17.99 -4.07
CA ARG A 246 -16.84 -17.58 -4.22
C ARG A 246 -16.94 -16.13 -4.71
N ASP A 247 -16.02 -15.26 -4.27
CA ASP A 247 -15.98 -13.86 -4.68
C ASP A 247 -15.55 -13.70 -6.15
N TRP A 248 -14.77 -14.66 -6.69
CA TRP A 248 -14.19 -14.60 -8.05
C TRP A 248 -15.19 -14.79 -9.18
N TYR A 249 -16.37 -15.33 -8.90
CA TYR A 249 -17.42 -15.55 -9.90
C TYR A 249 -18.49 -14.45 -9.87
N GLY A 250 -18.32 -13.46 -9.00
CA GLY A 250 -19.22 -12.32 -8.94
C GLY A 250 -18.82 -11.20 -9.90
N PRO A 251 -19.79 -10.35 -10.30
CA PRO A 251 -19.55 -9.21 -11.19
C PRO A 251 -18.86 -8.03 -10.49
N VAL A 252 -18.54 -8.15 -9.21
CA VAL A 252 -17.83 -7.16 -8.40
C VAL A 252 -16.36 -7.57 -8.29
N VAL A 253 -15.48 -6.76 -8.83
CA VAL A 253 -14.03 -7.00 -8.85
C VAL A 253 -13.33 -5.99 -7.95
N PRO A 254 -12.82 -6.37 -6.77
CA PRO A 254 -12.07 -5.46 -5.92
C PRO A 254 -10.76 -5.02 -6.59
N PHE A 255 -10.41 -3.75 -6.38
CA PHE A 255 -9.19 -3.15 -6.89
C PHE A 255 -8.52 -2.25 -5.83
N GLY A 256 -7.21 -2.02 -5.92
CA GLY A 256 -6.47 -1.25 -4.94
C GLY A 256 -6.51 -1.87 -3.53
N ALA A 257 -6.69 -1.07 -2.50
CA ALA A 257 -6.73 -1.56 -1.11
C ALA A 257 -7.99 -2.39 -0.78
N ALA A 258 -9.04 -2.30 -1.59
CA ALA A 258 -10.19 -3.19 -1.50
C ALA A 258 -9.83 -4.64 -1.93
N SER A 259 -8.85 -4.79 -2.81
CA SER A 259 -8.34 -6.09 -3.32
C SER A 259 -7.05 -6.53 -2.65
N PRO A 260 -6.78 -6.30 -1.39
CA PRO A 260 -5.50 -6.23 -0.69
C PRO A 260 -4.25 -6.17 -1.60
N LEU A 261 -4.23 -5.19 -2.55
CA LEU A 261 -3.05 -4.91 -3.35
C LEU A 261 -1.95 -4.21 -2.53
N VAL A 262 -2.24 -3.86 -1.30
CA VAL A 262 -1.25 -3.35 -0.35
C VAL A 262 -0.18 -4.40 -0.11
N HIS A 263 1.07 -4.03 -0.28
CA HIS A 263 2.20 -4.93 -0.02
C HIS A 263 2.29 -5.25 1.48
N PRO A 264 2.22 -6.51 1.91
CA PRO A 264 2.10 -6.86 3.33
C PRO A 264 3.28 -6.39 4.20
N ALA A 265 4.46 -6.23 3.62
CA ALA A 265 5.67 -5.88 4.36
C ALA A 265 6.09 -4.40 4.22
N THR A 266 5.47 -3.61 3.32
CA THR A 266 5.85 -2.20 3.10
C THR A 266 4.68 -1.24 3.14
N GLY A 267 3.46 -1.72 2.97
CA GLY A 267 2.27 -0.87 2.85
C GLY A 267 2.09 -0.21 1.47
N TYR A 268 3.01 -0.42 0.53
CA TYR A 268 2.92 0.19 -0.80
C TYR A 268 1.77 -0.37 -1.63
N SER A 269 1.12 0.49 -2.39
CA SER A 269 0.02 0.08 -3.25
C SER A 269 -0.19 0.98 -4.47
N VAL A 270 0.26 2.25 -4.43
CA VAL A 270 -0.06 3.23 -5.47
C VAL A 270 0.56 2.85 -6.82
N ALA A 271 1.87 2.57 -6.88
CA ALA A 271 2.53 2.17 -8.13
C ALA A 271 1.93 0.86 -8.67
N THR A 272 1.66 -0.12 -7.80
CA THR A 272 0.97 -1.36 -8.20
C THR A 272 -0.39 -1.07 -8.82
N ALA A 273 -1.20 -0.19 -8.24
CA ALA A 273 -2.50 0.17 -8.79
C ALA A 273 -2.38 0.88 -10.15
N LEU A 274 -1.47 1.85 -10.28
CA LEU A 274 -1.22 2.57 -11.53
C LEU A 274 -0.78 1.63 -12.67
N ARG A 275 0.14 0.71 -12.40
CA ARG A 275 0.63 -0.27 -13.39
C ARG A 275 -0.40 -1.34 -13.75
N LEU A 276 -1.25 -1.72 -12.81
CA LEU A 276 -2.24 -2.78 -13.01
C LEU A 276 -3.50 -2.27 -13.70
N ALA A 277 -3.85 -1.00 -13.51
CA ALA A 277 -5.07 -0.39 -14.05
C ALA A 277 -5.21 -0.55 -15.58
N PRO A 278 -4.20 -0.25 -16.42
CA PRO A 278 -4.31 -0.48 -17.86
C PRO A 278 -4.51 -1.95 -18.23
N ARG A 279 -3.84 -2.87 -17.53
CA ARG A 279 -3.98 -4.33 -17.75
C ARG A 279 -5.40 -4.82 -17.45
N VAL A 280 -5.99 -4.33 -16.36
CA VAL A 280 -7.38 -4.65 -15.99
C VAL A 280 -8.35 -4.07 -17.01
N ALA A 281 -8.14 -2.83 -17.42
CA ALA A 281 -8.99 -2.18 -18.43
C ALA A 281 -8.96 -2.92 -19.76
N THR A 282 -7.78 -3.33 -20.25
CA THR A 282 -7.65 -4.15 -21.48
C THR A 282 -8.35 -5.49 -21.33
N ALA A 283 -8.17 -6.18 -20.21
CA ALA A 283 -8.82 -7.46 -19.95
C ALA A 283 -10.35 -7.35 -19.93
N VAL A 284 -10.89 -6.27 -19.33
CA VAL A 284 -12.33 -5.99 -19.33
C VAL A 284 -12.82 -5.68 -20.73
N HIS A 285 -12.15 -4.77 -21.47
CA HIS A 285 -12.51 -4.37 -22.82
C HIS A 285 -12.59 -5.58 -23.76
N ASP A 286 -11.54 -6.38 -23.79
CA ASP A 286 -11.42 -7.53 -24.67
C ASP A 286 -12.43 -8.64 -24.33
N ALA A 287 -12.71 -8.85 -23.06
CA ALA A 287 -13.67 -9.86 -22.66
C ALA A 287 -15.13 -9.42 -22.85
N LEU A 288 -15.43 -8.13 -22.69
CA LEU A 288 -16.77 -7.58 -23.00
C LEU A 288 -17.13 -7.80 -24.46
N SER A 289 -16.18 -7.55 -25.38
CA SER A 289 -16.40 -7.69 -26.82
C SER A 289 -16.61 -9.15 -27.27
N ARG A 290 -16.08 -10.12 -26.54
CA ARG A 290 -16.09 -11.56 -26.91
C ARG A 290 -17.06 -12.41 -26.12
N GLY A 291 -17.31 -12.10 -24.85
CA GLY A 291 -17.99 -13.00 -23.93
C GLY A 291 -18.92 -12.32 -22.91
N GLY A 292 -19.11 -11.02 -23.04
CA GLY A 292 -20.03 -10.26 -22.19
C GLY A 292 -19.53 -10.04 -20.75
N ALA A 293 -20.46 -9.63 -19.88
CA ALA A 293 -20.16 -9.13 -18.53
C ALA A 293 -19.48 -10.15 -17.63
N ALA A 294 -19.95 -11.40 -17.59
CA ALA A 294 -19.35 -12.45 -16.74
C ALA A 294 -17.93 -12.79 -17.14
N ALA A 295 -17.64 -12.83 -18.46
CA ALA A 295 -16.30 -13.04 -18.97
C ALA A 295 -15.38 -11.87 -18.59
N ALA A 296 -15.88 -10.63 -18.68
CA ALA A 296 -15.13 -9.44 -18.32
C ALA A 296 -14.76 -9.38 -16.82
N ALA A 297 -15.71 -9.67 -15.94
CA ALA A 297 -15.45 -9.75 -14.52
C ALA A 297 -14.39 -10.84 -14.20
N THR A 298 -14.53 -12.03 -14.82
CA THR A 298 -13.55 -13.12 -14.65
C THR A 298 -12.16 -12.73 -15.15
N ALA A 299 -12.08 -12.06 -16.31
CA ALA A 299 -10.82 -11.60 -16.87
C ALA A 299 -10.15 -10.54 -15.97
N ALA A 300 -10.92 -9.59 -15.44
CA ALA A 300 -10.46 -8.60 -14.49
C ALA A 300 -9.91 -9.27 -13.21
N TRP A 301 -10.64 -10.21 -12.63
CA TRP A 301 -10.21 -10.98 -11.47
C TRP A 301 -8.87 -11.70 -11.71
N ARG A 302 -8.73 -12.40 -12.82
CA ARG A 302 -7.51 -13.12 -13.19
C ARG A 302 -6.34 -12.17 -13.42
N THR A 303 -6.60 -10.97 -13.90
CA THR A 303 -5.57 -9.93 -14.08
C THR A 303 -5.14 -9.35 -12.75
N VAL A 304 -6.08 -9.09 -11.84
CA VAL A 304 -5.77 -8.61 -10.49
C VAL A 304 -5.06 -9.70 -9.68
N TRP A 305 -5.48 -10.95 -9.78
CA TRP A 305 -4.93 -12.07 -9.01
C TRP A 305 -4.56 -13.24 -9.91
N SER A 306 -3.45 -13.09 -10.66
CA SER A 306 -2.84 -14.22 -11.37
C SER A 306 -2.31 -15.26 -10.38
N PRO A 307 -2.13 -16.53 -10.77
CA PRO A 307 -1.53 -17.56 -9.92
C PRO A 307 -0.17 -17.12 -9.34
N ALA A 308 0.65 -16.45 -10.15
CA ALA A 308 1.94 -15.91 -9.71
C ALA A 308 1.78 -14.82 -8.65
N ALA A 309 0.85 -13.88 -8.84
CA ALA A 309 0.54 -12.83 -7.86
C ALA A 309 0.04 -13.41 -6.53
N LEU A 310 -0.79 -14.46 -6.58
CA LEU A 310 -1.26 -15.16 -5.39
C LEU A 310 -0.10 -15.85 -4.65
N ALA A 311 0.80 -16.51 -5.38
CA ALA A 311 1.97 -17.15 -4.79
C ALA A 311 2.88 -16.13 -4.09
N VAL A 312 3.24 -15.03 -4.77
CA VAL A 312 4.07 -13.96 -4.19
C VAL A 312 3.38 -13.34 -2.98
N HIS A 313 2.08 -13.03 -3.07
CA HIS A 313 1.34 -12.49 -1.93
C HIS A 313 1.36 -13.43 -0.73
N THR A 314 1.21 -14.74 -0.96
CA THR A 314 1.30 -15.75 0.11
C THR A 314 2.67 -15.77 0.76
N LEU A 315 3.76 -15.71 -0.01
CA LEU A 315 5.12 -15.62 0.51
C LEU A 315 5.31 -14.37 1.38
N ARG A 316 4.89 -13.21 0.89
CA ARG A 316 4.97 -11.94 1.62
C ARG A 316 4.12 -11.94 2.90
N ARG A 317 2.96 -12.58 2.87
CA ARG A 317 2.10 -12.76 4.05
C ARG A 317 2.79 -13.62 5.12
N ARG A 318 3.46 -14.68 4.73
CA ARG A 318 4.26 -15.51 5.67
C ARG A 318 5.41 -14.71 6.27
N SER A 319 6.08 -13.88 5.50
CA SER A 319 7.12 -12.98 6.00
C SER A 319 6.57 -11.98 7.03
N LEU A 320 5.40 -11.41 6.77
CA LEU A 320 4.72 -10.53 7.75
C LEU A 320 4.42 -11.26 9.06
N GLU A 321 3.87 -12.51 8.99
CA GLU A 321 3.57 -13.28 10.20
C GLU A 321 4.84 -13.63 10.99
N SER A 322 5.97 -13.85 10.30
CA SER A 322 7.27 -14.02 10.98
C SER A 322 7.69 -12.74 11.70
N LEU A 323 7.59 -11.59 11.02
CA LEU A 323 7.97 -10.30 11.59
C LEU A 323 7.14 -9.94 12.83
N LEU A 324 5.82 -10.16 12.79
CA LEU A 324 4.90 -9.88 13.90
C LEU A 324 5.18 -10.70 15.18
N ARG A 325 5.99 -11.76 15.07
CA ARG A 325 6.39 -12.62 16.19
C ARG A 325 7.83 -12.37 16.67
N PHE A 326 8.51 -11.43 16.04
CA PHE A 326 9.86 -11.10 16.50
C PHE A 326 9.83 -10.38 17.84
N PRO A 327 10.80 -10.64 18.71
CA PRO A 327 11.07 -9.74 19.81
C PRO A 327 11.33 -8.34 19.28
N PRO A 328 10.71 -7.32 19.87
CA PRO A 328 10.81 -5.94 19.40
C PRO A 328 12.24 -5.47 19.13
N GLU A 329 13.17 -5.84 20.00
CA GLU A 329 14.59 -5.46 19.94
C GLU A 329 15.35 -6.07 18.75
N LEU A 330 14.83 -7.14 18.15
CA LEU A 330 15.47 -7.81 17.00
C LEU A 330 15.01 -7.27 15.64
N VAL A 331 13.95 -6.48 15.60
CA VAL A 331 13.41 -5.96 14.34
C VAL A 331 14.41 -5.08 13.58
N PRO A 332 15.13 -4.11 14.20
CA PRO A 332 16.14 -3.33 13.47
C PRO A 332 17.26 -4.21 12.90
N ALA A 333 17.76 -5.20 13.65
CA ALA A 333 18.79 -6.12 13.19
C ALA A 333 18.30 -7.04 12.06
N PHE A 334 17.01 -7.43 12.04
CA PHE A 334 16.42 -8.13 10.91
C PHE A 334 16.47 -7.26 9.65
N PHE A 335 16.15 -5.96 9.77
CA PHE A 335 16.22 -5.06 8.62
C PHE A 335 17.65 -4.85 8.12
N ASP A 336 18.66 -4.81 8.99
CA ASP A 336 20.06 -4.78 8.53
C ASP A 336 20.40 -5.98 7.63
N VAL A 337 19.98 -7.19 8.02
CA VAL A 337 20.22 -8.39 7.22
C VAL A 337 19.49 -8.30 5.88
N PHE A 338 18.23 -7.84 5.87
CA PHE A 338 17.46 -7.68 4.64
C PHE A 338 18.05 -6.60 3.73
N LEU A 339 18.41 -5.44 4.29
CA LEU A 339 18.95 -4.30 3.56
C LEU A 339 20.37 -4.55 3.01
N ALA A 340 21.13 -5.45 3.63
CA ALA A 340 22.43 -5.88 3.14
C ALA A 340 22.37 -6.89 1.98
N LEU A 341 21.19 -7.46 1.66
CA LEU A 341 21.04 -8.36 0.53
C LEU A 341 21.40 -7.68 -0.79
N PRO A 342 21.88 -8.44 -1.81
CA PRO A 342 22.06 -7.92 -3.15
C PRO A 342 20.81 -7.20 -3.67
N GLN A 343 21.02 -6.09 -4.35
CA GLN A 343 19.95 -5.20 -4.84
C GLN A 343 18.85 -5.96 -5.59
N ARG A 344 19.20 -6.92 -6.47
CA ARG A 344 18.23 -7.73 -7.21
C ARG A 344 17.25 -8.49 -6.32
N HIS A 345 17.68 -9.01 -5.16
CA HIS A 345 16.81 -9.73 -4.24
C HIS A 345 15.87 -8.80 -3.50
N ARG A 346 16.40 -7.66 -3.02
CA ARG A 346 15.57 -6.62 -2.40
C ARG A 346 14.50 -6.12 -3.38
N TRP A 347 14.89 -5.85 -4.63
CA TRP A 347 14.00 -5.40 -5.68
C TRP A 347 12.88 -6.41 -5.96
N ALA A 348 13.23 -7.66 -6.22
CA ALA A 348 12.25 -8.72 -6.49
C ALA A 348 11.24 -8.88 -5.34
N TYR A 349 11.71 -8.82 -4.09
CA TYR A 349 10.84 -8.93 -2.93
C TYR A 349 9.93 -7.70 -2.75
N LEU A 350 10.47 -6.48 -2.91
CA LEU A 350 9.74 -5.25 -2.66
C LEU A 350 8.75 -4.91 -3.79
N THR A 351 9.10 -5.19 -5.06
CA THR A 351 8.37 -4.71 -6.24
C THR A 351 7.79 -5.83 -7.12
N GLY A 352 8.41 -6.99 -7.15
CA GLY A 352 8.08 -8.11 -8.04
C GLY A 352 6.77 -8.79 -7.68
N ARG A 353 5.63 -8.18 -8.03
CA ARG A 353 4.29 -8.70 -7.68
C ARG A 353 3.99 -10.10 -8.23
N GLU A 354 4.55 -10.45 -9.38
CA GLU A 354 4.36 -11.72 -10.08
C GLU A 354 5.68 -12.51 -10.21
N ASP A 355 6.76 -12.00 -9.62
CA ASP A 355 8.07 -12.66 -9.65
C ASP A 355 8.21 -13.65 -8.49
N VAL A 356 7.67 -14.86 -8.71
CA VAL A 356 7.70 -15.95 -7.72
C VAL A 356 9.15 -16.40 -7.46
N GLN A 357 9.95 -16.54 -8.53
CA GLN A 357 11.33 -17.02 -8.41
C GLN A 357 12.21 -16.01 -7.68
N GLY A 358 12.14 -14.74 -8.07
CA GLY A 358 12.88 -13.66 -7.41
C GLY A 358 12.48 -13.46 -5.95
N SER A 359 11.16 -13.55 -5.64
CA SER A 359 10.68 -13.47 -4.26
C SER A 359 11.15 -14.65 -3.41
N ALA A 360 11.10 -15.88 -3.94
CA ALA A 360 11.60 -17.06 -3.25
C ALA A 360 13.14 -17.02 -3.08
N ALA A 361 13.87 -16.57 -4.10
CA ALA A 361 15.32 -16.39 -4.04
C ALA A 361 15.72 -15.34 -2.99
N ALA A 362 14.97 -14.22 -2.90
CA ALA A 362 15.19 -13.20 -1.88
C ALA A 362 14.99 -13.76 -0.46
N MET A 363 13.93 -14.54 -0.24
CA MET A 363 13.69 -15.19 1.06
C MET A 363 14.78 -16.22 1.41
N GLY A 364 15.23 -17.01 0.41
CA GLY A 364 16.34 -17.96 0.58
C GLY A 364 17.65 -17.24 0.90
N ALA A 365 17.96 -16.15 0.20
CA ALA A 365 19.13 -15.33 0.45
C ALA A 365 19.08 -14.71 1.84
N LEU A 366 17.91 -14.19 2.26
CA LEU A 366 17.71 -13.67 3.62
C LEU A 366 17.96 -14.75 4.68
N PHE A 367 17.39 -15.94 4.50
CA PHE A 367 17.59 -17.05 5.41
C PHE A 367 19.07 -17.48 5.51
N THR A 368 19.76 -17.51 4.38
CA THR A 368 21.20 -17.88 4.33
C THR A 368 22.07 -16.81 4.99
N ALA A 369 21.79 -15.53 4.77
CA ALA A 369 22.53 -14.41 5.37
C ALA A 369 22.22 -14.21 6.87
N ALA A 370 21.04 -14.65 7.31
CA ALA A 370 20.59 -14.48 8.69
C ALA A 370 21.49 -15.26 9.67
N PRO A 371 21.86 -14.68 10.82
CA PRO A 371 22.54 -15.42 11.90
C PRO A 371 21.62 -16.52 12.46
N TRP A 372 22.20 -17.52 13.12
CA TRP A 372 21.48 -18.72 13.57
C TRP A 372 20.26 -18.40 14.45
N TRP A 373 20.36 -17.42 15.34
CA TRP A 373 19.28 -17.01 16.22
C TRP A 373 18.08 -16.41 15.46
N LEU A 374 18.30 -15.81 14.29
CA LEU A 374 17.26 -15.26 13.43
C LEU A 374 16.64 -16.34 12.55
N ARG A 375 17.43 -17.32 12.06
CA ARG A 375 16.92 -18.42 11.20
C ARG A 375 15.81 -19.21 11.87
N GLY A 376 15.99 -19.59 13.15
CA GLY A 376 14.97 -20.31 13.90
C GLY A 376 13.63 -19.55 13.95
N ARG A 377 13.66 -18.24 14.13
CA ARG A 377 12.47 -17.40 14.19
C ARG A 377 11.79 -17.24 12.83
N LEU A 378 12.57 -17.13 11.76
CA LEU A 378 12.03 -17.08 10.38
C LEU A 378 11.26 -18.36 10.03
N VAL A 379 11.77 -19.53 10.43
CA VAL A 379 11.11 -20.82 10.20
C VAL A 379 9.83 -20.95 11.03
N LEU A 380 9.90 -20.70 12.34
CA LEU A 380 8.74 -20.80 13.24
C LEU A 380 7.59 -19.89 12.81
N GLY A 381 7.91 -18.67 12.39
CA GLY A 381 6.90 -17.72 11.87
C GLY A 381 6.26 -18.17 10.57
N ALA A 382 6.99 -18.89 9.72
CA ALA A 382 6.49 -19.36 8.43
C ALA A 382 5.61 -20.63 8.52
N LEU A 383 5.75 -21.43 9.56
CA LEU A 383 5.09 -22.74 9.71
C LEU A 383 3.68 -22.65 10.33
N ASP A 384 3.36 -21.57 11.05
CA ASP A 384 2.04 -21.41 11.67
C ASP A 384 1.19 -20.38 10.92
N PRO A 385 0.27 -20.81 10.03
CA PRO A 385 -0.60 -19.90 9.28
C PRO A 385 -1.75 -19.30 10.12
N ARG A 386 -1.91 -19.72 11.37
CA ARG A 386 -2.99 -19.28 12.27
C ARG A 386 -2.38 -18.55 13.45
N GLY A 387 -2.28 -17.24 13.37
CA GLY A 387 -1.84 -16.41 14.49
C GLY A 387 -2.65 -16.73 15.75
N SER A 388 -2.12 -17.53 16.67
CA SER A 388 -2.56 -17.51 18.05
C SER A 388 -2.29 -16.10 18.60
N PRO A 389 -3.25 -15.47 19.30
CA PRO A 389 -2.97 -14.23 19.99
C PRO A 389 -1.81 -14.48 20.96
N ALA A 390 -0.81 -13.62 20.95
CA ALA A 390 0.17 -13.58 22.02
C ALA A 390 -0.63 -13.50 23.33
N LEU A 391 -0.38 -14.44 24.23
CA LEU A 391 -0.90 -14.39 25.59
C LEU A 391 -0.42 -13.05 26.17
N GLY A 392 -1.38 -12.15 26.43
CA GLY A 392 -1.12 -10.92 27.11
C GLY A 392 -0.57 -11.22 28.51
N ASP A 393 0.56 -10.70 28.84
CA ASP A 393 0.91 -10.43 30.24
C ASP A 393 -0.01 -9.27 30.68
N ASP A 394 -1.11 -9.66 31.32
CA ASP A 394 -1.84 -8.79 32.22
C ASP A 394 -1.02 -8.68 33.52
N SER A 395 -0.33 -7.56 33.69
CA SER A 395 0.03 -7.00 34.99
C SER A 395 0.43 -5.55 34.86
#